data_e154fff0647203ef4b279669acbf50d2
#
_entry.id   e154fff0647203ef4b279669acbf50d2
#
_cell.length_a   1.000
_cell.length_b   1.000
_cell.length_c   1.000
_cell.angle_alpha   90.00
_cell.angle_beta   90.00
_cell.angle_gamma   90.00
#
_symmetry.space_group_name_H-M   'P 1'
#
loop_
_entity.id
_entity.type
_entity.pdbx_description
1 polymer ?
#
loop_
_entity_poly.entity_id
_entity_poly.type
_entity_poly.pdbx_seq_one_letter_code
_entity_poly.pdbx_strand_id
1 'polypeptide(L)'
;METLPELLDAVADDRFLPPDGTVTVLPQLCQRDAGIMAFTAHTVVLTDEDPAWVRAALAAVDCDPLAAPMHPRFLTALMDRTGRAAETVDALWVGTPLPGPPALALREIADTGHPRVVRARLRRDSVRVWVTDGGLLVIGRGVGGRREVALEVEGGGAGLGRGLALAARQLADGPVWAQVSPGNARSVRAFLAAGYRPVGAELLLSARDGSTGCSGSCS
;
A
#
# COMPACT_ATOMS: atom_id res chain seq x y z
N MET A 1 -14.36 5.04 -17.66
CA MET A 1 -12.99 5.33 -17.17
C MET A 1 -12.80 4.46 -15.93
N GLU A 2 -11.84 3.61 -15.95
CA GLU A 2 -11.57 2.66 -14.86
C GLU A 2 -11.15 3.43 -13.60
N THR A 3 -11.74 3.12 -12.47
CA THR A 3 -11.43 3.75 -11.18
C THR A 3 -10.31 3.02 -10.47
N LEU A 4 -9.65 3.66 -9.51
CA LEU A 4 -8.60 2.99 -8.75
C LEU A 4 -9.08 1.72 -8.03
N PRO A 5 -10.25 1.67 -7.35
CA PRO A 5 -10.75 0.43 -6.78
C PRO A 5 -10.92 -0.70 -7.80
N GLU A 6 -11.47 -0.42 -8.98
CA GLU A 6 -11.61 -1.42 -10.05
C GLU A 6 -10.26 -1.97 -10.54
N LEU A 7 -9.25 -1.09 -10.65
CA LEU A 7 -7.88 -1.49 -11.00
C LEU A 7 -7.25 -2.38 -9.91
N LEU A 8 -7.43 -2.02 -8.64
CA LEU A 8 -6.93 -2.80 -7.51
C LEU A 8 -7.60 -4.18 -7.43
N ASP A 9 -8.92 -4.25 -7.65
CA ASP A 9 -9.65 -5.51 -7.69
C ASP A 9 -9.18 -6.39 -8.86
N ALA A 10 -8.99 -5.80 -10.04
CA ALA A 10 -8.46 -6.53 -11.19
C ALA A 10 -7.08 -7.13 -10.90
N VAL A 11 -6.17 -6.35 -10.31
CA VAL A 11 -4.83 -6.84 -9.92
C VAL A 11 -4.94 -7.91 -8.82
N ALA A 12 -5.85 -7.77 -7.87
CA ALA A 12 -6.06 -8.78 -6.83
C ALA A 12 -6.56 -10.11 -7.40
N ASP A 13 -7.38 -10.07 -8.45
CA ASP A 13 -7.90 -11.22 -9.18
C ASP A 13 -6.94 -11.79 -10.23
N ASP A 14 -5.67 -11.37 -10.23
CA ASP A 14 -4.65 -11.78 -11.22
C ASP A 14 -4.97 -11.34 -12.67
N ARG A 15 -5.82 -10.35 -12.81
CA ARG A 15 -6.12 -9.66 -14.06
C ARG A 15 -5.28 -8.41 -14.15
N PHE A 16 -4.09 -8.51 -14.73
CA PHE A 16 -3.20 -7.38 -14.86
C PHE A 16 -3.74 -6.35 -15.86
N LEU A 17 -3.44 -5.08 -15.59
CA LEU A 17 -3.62 -4.00 -16.55
C LEU A 17 -2.85 -4.33 -17.85
N PRO A 18 -3.30 -3.83 -19.01
CA PRO A 18 -2.58 -4.06 -20.25
C PRO A 18 -1.11 -3.67 -20.12
N PRO A 19 -0.16 -4.53 -20.47
CA PRO A 19 1.27 -4.25 -20.40
C PRO A 19 1.71 -3.37 -21.59
N ASP A 20 1.14 -2.18 -21.68
CA ASP A 20 1.32 -1.24 -22.78
C ASP A 20 2.35 -0.13 -22.49
N GLY A 21 2.94 -0.13 -21.30
CA GLY A 21 3.88 0.89 -20.87
C GLY A 21 3.22 2.26 -20.60
N THR A 22 1.89 2.33 -20.57
CA THR A 22 1.20 3.59 -20.38
C THR A 22 1.12 4.00 -18.92
N VAL A 23 0.86 5.30 -18.72
CA VAL A 23 0.62 5.89 -17.40
C VAL A 23 -0.81 6.43 -17.37
N THR A 24 -1.61 5.89 -16.45
CA THR A 24 -2.94 6.41 -16.13
C THR A 24 -2.82 7.44 -15.02
N VAL A 25 -3.32 8.66 -15.26
CA VAL A 25 -3.42 9.70 -14.23
C VAL A 25 -4.84 9.72 -13.71
N LEU A 26 -5.01 9.47 -12.43
CA LEU A 26 -6.30 9.50 -11.73
C LEU A 26 -6.30 10.61 -10.68
N PRO A 27 -7.46 11.25 -10.45
CA PRO A 27 -7.59 12.20 -9.34
C PRO A 27 -7.43 11.49 -7.99
N GLN A 28 -7.03 12.23 -6.98
CA GLN A 28 -7.00 11.72 -5.62
C GLN A 28 -8.44 11.40 -5.16
N LEU A 29 -8.63 10.26 -4.52
CA LEU A 29 -9.93 9.92 -3.93
C LEU A 29 -10.19 10.73 -2.64
N CYS A 30 -9.12 11.08 -1.96
CA CYS A 30 -9.10 11.98 -0.81
C CYS A 30 -7.71 12.58 -0.63
N GLN A 31 -7.56 13.57 0.25
CA GLN A 31 -6.27 14.23 0.45
C GLN A 31 -5.13 13.31 0.93
N ARG A 32 -5.47 12.18 1.51
CA ARG A 32 -4.50 11.17 1.95
C ARG A 32 -3.97 10.31 0.80
N ASP A 33 -4.79 10.09 -0.23
CA ASP A 33 -4.53 9.14 -1.30
C ASP A 33 -3.85 9.80 -2.49
N ALA A 34 -2.59 10.17 -2.33
CA ALA A 34 -1.74 10.65 -3.42
C ALA A 34 -0.53 9.72 -3.56
N GLY A 35 -0.06 9.51 -4.78
CA GLY A 35 1.11 8.67 -4.99
C GLY A 35 1.22 8.06 -6.38
N ILE A 36 2.05 7.05 -6.47
CA ILE A 36 2.30 6.31 -7.70
C ILE A 36 2.23 4.82 -7.37
N MET A 37 1.53 4.06 -8.21
CA MET A 37 1.50 2.59 -8.19
C MET A 37 1.97 2.08 -9.54
N ALA A 38 3.14 1.45 -9.58
CA ALA A 38 3.68 0.81 -10.77
C ALA A 38 3.37 -0.68 -10.73
N PHE A 39 2.35 -1.10 -11.46
CA PHE A 39 2.04 -2.50 -11.72
C PHE A 39 2.85 -3.01 -12.92
N THR A 40 2.74 -4.28 -13.25
CA THR A 40 3.47 -4.87 -14.36
C THR A 40 3.21 -4.10 -15.67
N ALA A 41 4.22 -3.36 -16.13
CA ALA A 41 4.22 -2.54 -17.34
C ALA A 41 3.06 -1.55 -17.48
N HIS A 42 2.41 -1.18 -16.38
CA HIS A 42 1.38 -0.14 -16.33
C HIS A 42 1.50 0.64 -15.02
N THR A 43 1.41 1.96 -15.09
CA THR A 43 1.55 2.81 -13.90
C THR A 43 0.31 3.67 -13.70
N VAL A 44 -0.10 3.81 -12.44
CA VAL A 44 -1.15 4.73 -12.01
C VAL A 44 -0.51 5.84 -11.19
N VAL A 45 -0.74 7.09 -11.59
CA VAL A 45 -0.36 8.29 -10.82
C VAL A 45 -1.62 8.90 -10.22
N LEU A 46 -1.70 8.93 -8.90
CA LEU A 46 -2.81 9.50 -8.13
C LEU A 46 -2.45 10.93 -7.75
N THR A 47 -3.05 11.90 -8.43
CA THR A 47 -2.77 13.32 -8.19
C THR A 47 -3.89 14.19 -8.74
N ASP A 48 -4.10 15.36 -8.12
CA ASP A 48 -4.99 16.41 -8.65
C ASP A 48 -4.28 17.37 -9.60
N GLU A 49 -3.00 17.10 -9.89
CA GLU A 49 -2.25 17.86 -10.88
C GLU A 49 -2.75 17.59 -12.32
N ASP A 50 -2.54 18.58 -13.20
CA ASP A 50 -2.91 18.45 -14.62
C ASP A 50 -2.25 17.21 -15.25
N PRO A 51 -3.01 16.29 -15.82
CA PRO A 51 -2.47 15.14 -16.54
C PRO A 51 -1.49 15.50 -17.67
N ALA A 52 -1.61 16.67 -18.27
CA ALA A 52 -0.66 17.16 -19.27
C ALA A 52 0.70 17.47 -18.62
N TRP A 53 0.69 18.09 -17.44
CA TRP A 53 1.92 18.32 -16.69
C TRP A 53 2.60 16.99 -16.28
N VAL A 54 1.82 16.02 -15.77
CA VAL A 54 2.37 14.69 -15.40
C VAL A 54 3.06 14.04 -16.60
N ARG A 55 2.41 14.02 -17.75
CA ARG A 55 2.99 13.45 -18.98
C ARG A 55 4.26 14.21 -19.43
N ALA A 56 4.26 15.53 -19.36
CA ALA A 56 5.43 16.33 -19.70
C ALA A 56 6.60 16.08 -18.74
N ALA A 57 6.32 15.97 -17.44
CA ALA A 57 7.32 15.66 -16.43
C ALA A 57 7.94 14.27 -16.61
N LEU A 58 7.13 13.26 -16.99
CA LEU A 58 7.62 11.93 -17.33
C LEU A 58 8.49 11.96 -18.59
N ALA A 59 8.06 12.64 -19.65
CA ALA A 59 8.81 12.74 -20.89
C ALA A 59 10.15 13.50 -20.75
N ALA A 60 10.28 14.33 -19.71
CA ALA A 60 11.52 15.04 -19.41
C ALA A 60 12.56 14.17 -18.70
N VAL A 61 12.20 12.95 -18.32
CA VAL A 61 13.14 12.00 -17.69
C VAL A 61 13.85 11.23 -18.80
N ASP A 62 15.17 11.37 -18.86
CA ASP A 62 16.01 10.66 -19.81
C ASP A 62 16.30 9.23 -19.34
N CYS A 63 15.33 8.33 -19.55
CA CYS A 63 15.43 6.91 -19.20
C CYS A 63 14.39 6.09 -19.99
N ASP A 64 14.42 4.76 -19.81
CA ASP A 64 13.38 3.87 -20.30
C ASP A 64 12.00 4.35 -19.84
N PRO A 65 11.00 4.51 -20.74
CA PRO A 65 9.64 4.93 -20.38
C PRO A 65 8.99 4.07 -19.29
N LEU A 66 9.28 2.78 -19.21
CA LEU A 66 8.77 1.89 -18.16
C LEU A 66 9.35 2.22 -16.78
N ALA A 67 10.56 2.77 -16.74
CA ALA A 67 11.23 3.17 -15.50
C ALA A 67 10.90 4.62 -15.08
N ALA A 68 10.48 5.45 -16.01
CA ALA A 68 10.26 6.88 -15.77
C ALA A 68 9.35 7.20 -14.59
N PRO A 69 8.22 6.49 -14.35
CA PRO A 69 7.32 6.80 -13.24
C PRO A 69 7.94 6.58 -11.85
N MET A 70 8.91 5.66 -11.73
CA MET A 70 9.63 5.42 -10.47
C MET A 70 11.04 6.03 -10.46
N HIS A 71 11.38 6.82 -11.48
CA HIS A 71 12.68 7.46 -11.53
C HIS A 71 12.77 8.63 -10.53
N PRO A 72 13.87 8.78 -9.77
CA PRO A 72 14.00 9.82 -8.74
C PRO A 72 13.70 11.24 -9.21
N ARG A 73 14.05 11.60 -10.46
CA ARG A 73 13.75 12.93 -11.02
C ARG A 73 12.24 13.19 -11.10
N PHE A 74 11.46 12.22 -11.60
CA PHE A 74 10.01 12.37 -11.66
C PHE A 74 9.41 12.39 -10.26
N LEU A 75 9.84 11.50 -9.36
CA LEU A 75 9.38 11.46 -7.98
C LEU A 75 9.62 12.79 -7.27
N THR A 76 10.83 13.36 -7.42
CA THR A 76 11.15 14.68 -6.85
C THR A 76 10.28 15.77 -7.45
N ALA A 77 10.13 15.82 -8.78
CA ALA A 77 9.30 16.81 -9.44
C ALA A 77 7.83 16.75 -8.97
N LEU A 78 7.28 15.54 -8.79
CA LEU A 78 5.92 15.36 -8.28
C LEU A 78 5.79 15.80 -6.81
N MET A 79 6.77 15.44 -5.96
CA MET A 79 6.80 15.88 -4.57
C MET A 79 6.89 17.42 -4.44
N ASP A 80 7.75 18.04 -5.23
CA ASP A 80 7.90 19.50 -5.21
C ASP A 80 6.65 20.20 -5.74
N ARG A 81 6.05 19.68 -6.80
CA ARG A 81 4.84 20.22 -7.41
C ARG A 81 3.64 20.16 -6.48
N THR A 82 3.47 19.04 -5.79
CA THR A 82 2.34 18.80 -4.87
C THR A 82 2.59 19.33 -3.45
N GLY A 83 3.81 19.76 -3.12
CA GLY A 83 4.19 20.15 -1.76
C GLY A 83 4.19 18.96 -0.78
N ARG A 84 4.24 17.72 -1.28
CA ARG A 84 4.16 16.50 -0.49
C ARG A 84 5.53 15.87 -0.27
N ALA A 85 5.58 14.89 0.62
CA ALA A 85 6.77 14.09 0.89
C ALA A 85 6.45 12.59 0.81
N ALA A 86 7.47 11.80 0.51
CA ALA A 86 7.39 10.34 0.57
C ALA A 86 8.44 9.81 1.54
N GLU A 87 8.18 8.63 2.11
CA GLU A 87 9.14 7.98 2.99
C GLU A 87 9.99 6.97 2.22
N THR A 88 9.36 6.09 1.44
CA THR A 88 10.05 5.04 0.69
C THR A 88 9.21 4.56 -0.50
N VAL A 89 9.88 3.93 -1.45
CA VAL A 89 9.20 3.08 -2.45
C VAL A 89 9.07 1.69 -1.83
N ASP A 90 7.85 1.21 -1.71
CA ASP A 90 7.56 -0.12 -1.18
C ASP A 90 7.23 -1.10 -2.30
N ALA A 91 7.63 -2.35 -2.13
CA ALA A 91 7.09 -3.44 -2.92
C ALA A 91 5.63 -3.68 -2.49
N LEU A 92 4.75 -3.79 -3.48
CA LEU A 92 3.32 -3.98 -3.28
C LEU A 92 2.95 -5.45 -3.44
N TRP A 93 2.26 -5.98 -2.44
CA TRP A 93 1.90 -7.39 -2.34
C TRP A 93 0.40 -7.56 -2.13
N VAL A 94 -0.17 -8.63 -2.65
CA VAL A 94 -1.57 -8.99 -2.41
C VAL A 94 -1.72 -10.46 -2.05
N GLY A 95 -2.60 -10.74 -1.09
CA GLY A 95 -3.03 -12.08 -0.71
C GLY A 95 -4.55 -12.20 -0.80
N THR A 96 -5.05 -13.24 -1.46
CA THR A 96 -6.48 -13.54 -1.50
C THR A 96 -6.96 -14.07 -0.16
N PRO A 97 -8.26 -13.92 0.20
CA PRO A 97 -8.81 -14.47 1.42
C PRO A 97 -8.56 -15.99 1.54
N LEU A 98 -8.43 -16.46 2.77
CA LEU A 98 -8.34 -17.87 3.07
C LEU A 98 -9.53 -18.33 3.92
N PRO A 99 -10.05 -19.53 3.71
CA PRO A 99 -11.12 -20.06 4.53
C PRO A 99 -10.64 -20.45 5.92
N GLY A 100 -11.59 -20.50 6.86
CA GLY A 100 -11.36 -20.97 8.21
C GLY A 100 -10.80 -19.91 9.17
N PRO A 101 -10.80 -20.21 10.47
CA PRO A 101 -10.26 -19.31 11.49
C PRO A 101 -8.72 -19.33 11.49
N PRO A 102 -8.09 -18.24 12.00
CA PRO A 102 -6.65 -18.22 12.23
C PRO A 102 -6.18 -19.35 13.15
N ALA A 103 -5.05 -19.98 12.79
CA ALA A 103 -4.40 -20.97 13.64
C ALA A 103 -3.72 -20.34 14.87
N LEU A 104 -3.42 -19.05 14.82
CA LEU A 104 -2.88 -18.31 15.96
C LEU A 104 -3.99 -17.91 16.91
N ALA A 105 -3.74 -18.03 18.21
CA ALA A 105 -4.61 -17.48 19.25
C ALA A 105 -4.53 -15.95 19.25
N LEU A 106 -5.39 -15.31 18.47
CA LEU A 106 -5.47 -13.87 18.30
C LEU A 106 -6.58 -13.29 19.17
N ARG A 107 -6.27 -12.22 19.89
CA ARG A 107 -7.26 -11.44 20.65
C ARG A 107 -7.38 -10.05 20.01
N GLU A 108 -8.59 -9.71 19.58
CA GLU A 108 -8.87 -8.37 19.09
C GLU A 108 -8.89 -7.36 20.25
N ILE A 109 -8.29 -6.20 20.04
CA ILE A 109 -8.23 -5.12 21.04
C ILE A 109 -8.70 -3.80 20.42
N ALA A 110 -9.45 -3.01 21.23
CA ALA A 110 -10.06 -1.78 20.74
C ALA A 110 -9.07 -0.62 20.63
N ASP A 111 -8.17 -0.48 21.59
CA ASP A 111 -7.22 0.63 21.63
C ASP A 111 -5.84 0.19 22.09
N THR A 112 -4.83 0.88 21.52
CA THR A 112 -3.44 0.73 21.91
C THR A 112 -2.67 1.97 21.46
N GLY A 113 -1.82 2.48 22.33
CA GLY A 113 -0.82 3.52 22.01
C GLY A 113 0.37 2.97 21.22
N HIS A 114 0.33 1.74 20.78
CA HIS A 114 1.43 1.12 20.03
C HIS A 114 1.77 1.93 18.77
N PRO A 115 3.04 2.31 18.52
CA PRO A 115 3.43 3.21 17.42
C PRO A 115 2.92 2.75 16.04
N ARG A 116 2.91 1.43 15.79
CA ARG A 116 2.40 0.85 14.54
C ARG A 116 0.90 1.07 14.36
N VAL A 117 0.12 0.99 15.43
CA VAL A 117 -1.33 1.23 15.40
C VAL A 117 -1.62 2.70 15.21
N VAL A 118 -0.92 3.57 15.93
CA VAL A 118 -1.02 5.03 15.77
C VAL A 118 -0.73 5.41 14.31
N ARG A 119 0.37 4.91 13.74
CA ARG A 119 0.71 5.14 12.34
C ARG A 119 -0.35 4.59 11.37
N ALA A 120 -0.89 3.40 11.64
CA ALA A 120 -1.94 2.82 10.80
C ALA A 120 -3.20 3.70 10.80
N ARG A 121 -3.61 4.24 11.93
CA ARG A 121 -4.78 5.14 12.05
C ARG A 121 -4.60 6.48 11.32
N LEU A 122 -3.36 6.94 11.13
CA LEU A 122 -3.07 8.13 10.33
C LEU A 122 -3.24 7.88 8.82
N ARG A 123 -3.13 6.62 8.39
CA ARG A 123 -3.07 6.23 6.97
C ARG A 123 -4.28 5.40 6.50
N ARG A 124 -5.09 4.88 7.43
CA ARG A 124 -6.15 3.92 7.14
C ARG A 124 -7.39 4.20 7.96
N ASP A 125 -8.53 3.92 7.38
CA ASP A 125 -9.83 3.92 8.08
C ASP A 125 -10.17 2.53 8.59
N SER A 126 -11.16 2.42 9.47
CA SER A 126 -11.69 1.16 10.00
C SER A 126 -10.59 0.22 10.52
N VAL A 127 -9.61 0.79 11.22
CA VAL A 127 -8.46 0.04 11.74
C VAL A 127 -8.88 -0.92 12.85
N ARG A 128 -8.63 -2.22 12.63
CA ARG A 128 -8.79 -3.29 13.62
C ARG A 128 -7.44 -3.85 13.98
N VAL A 129 -7.29 -4.24 15.24
CA VAL A 129 -6.01 -4.66 15.82
C VAL A 129 -6.17 -5.96 16.55
N TRP A 130 -5.26 -6.90 16.31
CA TRP A 130 -5.18 -8.16 17.04
C TRP A 130 -3.79 -8.35 17.62
N VAL A 131 -3.73 -8.94 18.78
CA VAL A 131 -2.49 -9.31 19.47
C VAL A 131 -2.43 -10.79 19.74
N THR A 132 -1.21 -11.31 19.78
CA THR A 132 -0.86 -12.63 20.25
C THR A 132 0.45 -12.52 21.04
N ASP A 133 0.94 -13.62 21.61
CA ASP A 133 2.22 -13.61 22.30
C ASP A 133 3.36 -13.24 21.33
N GLY A 134 4.03 -12.11 21.62
CA GLY A 134 5.11 -11.54 20.79
C GLY A 134 4.69 -11.05 19.39
N GLY A 135 3.40 -10.84 19.11
CA GLY A 135 2.96 -10.40 17.80
C GLY A 135 1.77 -9.46 17.78
N LEU A 136 1.75 -8.58 16.79
CA LEU A 136 0.69 -7.62 16.54
C LEU A 136 0.30 -7.66 15.05
N LEU A 137 -1.01 -7.68 14.81
CA LEU A 137 -1.62 -7.61 13.48
C LEU A 137 -2.56 -6.42 13.41
N VAL A 138 -2.43 -5.63 12.37
CA VAL A 138 -3.31 -4.49 12.09
C VAL A 138 -3.87 -4.64 10.69
N ILE A 139 -5.18 -4.48 10.54
CA ILE A 139 -5.85 -4.39 9.23
C ILE A 139 -6.69 -3.12 9.22
N GLY A 140 -6.64 -2.37 8.11
CA GLY A 140 -7.44 -1.18 7.91
C GLY A 140 -7.68 -0.92 6.43
N ARG A 141 -8.54 0.06 6.11
CA ARG A 141 -8.79 0.49 4.73
C ARG A 141 -7.87 1.65 4.37
N GLY A 142 -6.98 1.41 3.43
CA GLY A 142 -6.03 2.39 2.91
C GLY A 142 -6.44 2.94 1.54
N VAL A 143 -5.44 3.19 0.71
CA VAL A 143 -5.59 3.80 -0.61
C VAL A 143 -6.60 3.04 -1.47
N GLY A 144 -7.53 3.78 -2.07
CA GLY A 144 -8.59 3.19 -2.89
C GLY A 144 -9.54 2.27 -2.12
N GLY A 145 -9.59 2.38 -0.79
CA GLY A 145 -10.42 1.52 0.07
C GLY A 145 -9.92 0.08 0.22
N ARG A 146 -8.75 -0.27 -0.37
CA ARG A 146 -8.16 -1.61 -0.26
C ARG A 146 -7.84 -1.95 1.21
N ARG A 147 -7.96 -3.22 1.58
CA ARG A 147 -7.56 -3.69 2.92
C ARG A 147 -6.05 -3.81 3.00
N GLU A 148 -5.45 -3.09 3.90
CA GLU A 148 -4.00 -3.09 4.11
C GLU A 148 -3.64 -3.70 5.45
N VAL A 149 -2.63 -4.57 5.44
CA VAL A 149 -2.09 -5.23 6.63
C VAL A 149 -0.77 -4.60 7.07
N ALA A 150 -0.60 -4.50 8.38
CA ALA A 150 0.70 -4.27 9.00
C ALA A 150 0.94 -5.30 10.11
N LEU A 151 2.16 -5.82 10.17
CA LEU A 151 2.58 -6.84 11.12
C LEU A 151 3.73 -6.32 11.96
N GLU A 152 3.77 -6.76 13.21
CA GLU A 152 4.96 -6.62 14.05
C GLU A 152 5.21 -7.92 14.81
N VAL A 153 6.47 -8.29 14.92
CA VAL A 153 6.92 -9.48 15.66
C VAL A 153 8.06 -9.06 16.58
N GLU A 154 7.85 -9.24 17.86
CA GLU A 154 8.85 -9.01 18.90
C GLU A 154 9.83 -10.19 18.97
N GLY A 155 11.07 -9.93 19.29
CA GLY A 155 12.06 -10.98 19.61
C GLY A 155 12.43 -11.95 18.49
N GLY A 156 11.90 -11.81 17.29
CA GLY A 156 12.29 -12.63 16.13
C GLY A 156 11.78 -14.08 16.15
N GLY A 157 10.63 -14.33 16.75
CA GLY A 157 9.99 -15.67 16.81
C GLY A 157 9.86 -16.33 15.43
N ALA A 158 10.44 -17.53 15.28
CA ALA A 158 10.43 -18.26 14.01
C ALA A 158 8.99 -18.60 13.58
N GLY A 159 8.59 -18.13 12.39
CA GLY A 159 7.29 -18.43 11.79
C GLY A 159 6.13 -17.53 12.21
N LEU A 160 6.24 -16.73 13.28
CA LEU A 160 5.14 -15.89 13.77
C LEU A 160 4.70 -14.85 12.72
N GLY A 161 5.65 -14.21 12.01
CA GLY A 161 5.33 -13.26 10.92
C GLY A 161 4.53 -13.92 9.79
N ARG A 162 4.88 -15.16 9.41
CA ARG A 162 4.09 -15.95 8.45
C ARG A 162 2.69 -16.24 9.01
N GLY A 163 2.61 -16.65 10.28
CA GLY A 163 1.33 -16.94 10.93
C GLY A 163 0.40 -15.73 10.97
N LEU A 164 0.92 -14.55 11.31
CA LEU A 164 0.17 -13.28 11.28
C LEU A 164 -0.27 -12.90 9.86
N ALA A 165 0.59 -13.08 8.86
CA ALA A 165 0.24 -12.81 7.46
C ALA A 165 -0.86 -13.76 6.95
N LEU A 166 -0.84 -15.06 7.33
CA LEU A 166 -1.92 -16.00 7.05
C LEU A 166 -3.21 -15.60 7.77
N ALA A 167 -3.11 -15.25 9.04
CA ALA A 167 -4.25 -14.79 9.84
C ALA A 167 -4.93 -13.55 9.23
N ALA A 168 -4.17 -12.62 8.68
CA ALA A 168 -4.72 -11.46 7.97
C ALA A 168 -5.62 -11.87 6.81
N ARG A 169 -5.23 -12.88 6.03
CA ARG A 169 -6.02 -13.42 4.92
C ARG A 169 -7.27 -14.18 5.38
N GLN A 170 -7.27 -14.73 6.60
CA GLN A 170 -8.40 -15.45 7.19
C GLN A 170 -9.39 -14.52 7.89
N LEU A 171 -8.92 -13.37 8.39
CA LEU A 171 -9.77 -12.37 9.07
C LEU A 171 -10.41 -11.35 8.11
N ALA A 172 -9.89 -11.26 6.90
CA ALA A 172 -10.36 -10.29 5.91
C ALA A 172 -11.48 -10.89 5.05
N ASP A 173 -12.46 -10.06 4.72
CA ASP A 173 -13.58 -10.36 3.83
C ASP A 173 -13.28 -10.09 2.34
N GLY A 174 -12.01 -9.89 1.98
CA GLY A 174 -11.55 -9.62 0.62
C GLY A 174 -10.03 -9.61 0.54
N PRO A 175 -9.45 -9.27 -0.62
CA PRO A 175 -8.01 -9.23 -0.82
C PRO A 175 -7.30 -8.34 0.20
N VAL A 176 -6.14 -8.80 0.68
CA VAL A 176 -5.32 -8.09 1.68
C VAL A 176 -4.02 -7.65 1.03
N TRP A 177 -3.74 -6.36 1.14
CA TRP A 177 -2.58 -5.73 0.56
C TRP A 177 -1.51 -5.46 1.62
N ALA A 178 -0.25 -5.62 1.24
CA ALA A 178 0.88 -5.29 2.09
C ALA A 178 1.88 -4.42 1.33
N GLN A 179 2.38 -3.41 2.03
CA GLN A 179 3.48 -2.57 1.58
C GLN A 179 4.73 -3.03 2.34
N VAL A 180 5.76 -3.39 1.61
CA VAL A 180 6.98 -3.93 2.21
C VAL A 180 8.19 -3.21 1.63
N SER A 181 8.94 -2.53 2.46
CA SER A 181 10.22 -1.95 2.05
C SER A 181 11.13 -3.06 1.48
N PRO A 182 11.68 -2.90 0.28
CA PRO A 182 12.51 -3.92 -0.37
C PRO A 182 13.68 -4.43 0.47
N GLY A 183 14.21 -3.59 1.37
CA GLY A 183 15.27 -3.97 2.31
C GLY A 183 14.80 -4.83 3.49
N ASN A 184 13.47 -4.98 3.70
CA ASN A 184 12.92 -5.75 4.81
C ASN A 184 12.78 -7.24 4.47
N ALA A 185 13.91 -7.95 4.41
CA ALA A 185 13.96 -9.37 4.07
C ALA A 185 13.11 -10.28 4.98
N ARG A 186 12.87 -9.89 6.24
CA ARG A 186 12.00 -10.65 7.15
C ARG A 186 10.55 -10.59 6.67
N SER A 187 10.03 -9.39 6.40
CA SER A 187 8.66 -9.20 5.89
C SER A 187 8.49 -9.84 4.52
N VAL A 188 9.44 -9.64 3.60
CA VAL A 188 9.41 -10.28 2.27
C VAL A 188 9.23 -11.80 2.41
N ARG A 189 10.08 -12.47 3.21
CA ARG A 189 9.97 -13.92 3.44
C ARG A 189 8.66 -14.33 4.11
N ALA A 190 8.17 -13.54 5.07
CA ALA A 190 6.93 -13.85 5.79
C ALA A 190 5.72 -13.79 4.85
N PHE A 191 5.60 -12.74 4.05
CA PHE A 191 4.50 -12.58 3.09
C PHE A 191 4.57 -13.61 1.96
N LEU A 192 5.75 -13.88 1.38
CA LEU A 192 5.94 -14.96 0.40
C LEU A 192 5.51 -16.31 0.96
N ALA A 193 5.99 -16.67 2.16
CA ALA A 193 5.66 -17.94 2.79
C ALA A 193 4.18 -18.04 3.21
N ALA A 194 3.48 -16.90 3.35
CA ALA A 194 2.04 -16.82 3.59
C ALA A 194 1.21 -16.80 2.29
N GLY A 195 1.85 -16.92 1.11
CA GLY A 195 1.17 -16.99 -0.18
C GLY A 195 0.68 -15.63 -0.70
N TYR A 196 1.28 -14.53 -0.25
CA TYR A 196 1.13 -13.25 -0.93
C TYR A 196 2.01 -13.24 -2.18
N ARG A 197 1.53 -12.59 -3.23
CA ARG A 197 2.30 -12.39 -4.46
C ARG A 197 2.68 -10.94 -4.63
N PRO A 198 3.89 -10.62 -5.12
CA PRO A 198 4.26 -9.27 -5.49
C PRO A 198 3.48 -8.87 -6.75
N VAL A 199 2.97 -7.65 -6.79
CA VAL A 199 2.18 -7.14 -7.91
C VAL A 199 2.71 -5.83 -8.47
N GLY A 200 3.72 -5.25 -7.83
CA GLY A 200 4.31 -4.00 -8.28
C GLY A 200 5.07 -3.29 -7.18
N ALA A 201 5.21 -1.98 -7.35
CA ALA A 201 5.78 -1.07 -6.37
C ALA A 201 4.89 0.14 -6.19
N GLU A 202 4.94 0.79 -5.03
CA GLU A 202 4.23 2.03 -4.80
C GLU A 202 5.05 3.04 -4.02
N LEU A 203 4.77 4.30 -4.28
CA LEU A 203 5.20 5.44 -3.50
C LEU A 203 3.96 6.24 -3.08
N LEU A 204 3.65 6.28 -1.80
CA LEU A 204 2.57 7.12 -1.28
C LEU A 204 3.12 8.46 -0.79
N LEU A 205 2.42 9.52 -1.17
CA LEU A 205 2.75 10.89 -0.83
C LEU A 205 1.88 11.37 0.33
N SER A 206 2.50 11.94 1.35
CA SER A 206 1.81 12.56 2.48
C SER A 206 2.04 14.06 2.51
N ALA A 207 1.13 14.80 3.13
CA ALA A 207 1.37 16.20 3.42
C ALA A 207 2.68 16.34 4.20
N ARG A 208 3.50 17.33 3.88
CA ARG A 208 4.67 17.67 4.71
C ARG A 208 4.18 18.13 6.08
N ASP A 209 4.82 17.67 7.14
CA ASP A 209 4.49 18.05 8.52
C ASP A 209 4.45 19.59 8.64
N GLY A 210 3.27 20.12 8.90
CA GLY A 210 2.99 21.57 8.93
C GLY A 210 1.55 21.92 8.53
N SER A 211 0.86 21.08 7.80
CA SER A 211 -0.56 21.24 7.48
C SER A 211 -1.41 20.27 8.30
N THR A 212 -1.54 20.55 9.59
CA THR A 212 -2.56 19.93 10.44
C THR A 212 -3.93 20.42 9.99
N GLY A 213 -4.74 19.51 9.48
CA GLY A 213 -6.16 19.75 9.41
C GLY A 213 -6.82 19.38 8.11
N CYS A 214 -7.23 18.14 8.01
CA CYS A 214 -8.56 17.75 7.53
C CYS A 214 -8.71 16.25 7.74
N SER A 215 -9.45 15.88 8.76
CA SER A 215 -9.97 14.52 8.98
C SER A 215 -11.15 14.30 8.02
N GLY A 216 -10.85 14.10 6.75
CA GLY A 216 -11.83 13.63 5.79
C GLY A 216 -11.68 12.11 5.67
N SER A 217 -12.65 11.35 6.17
CA SER A 217 -12.76 9.92 5.86
C SER A 217 -12.97 9.77 4.36
N CYS A 218 -12.21 8.87 3.73
CA CYS A 218 -12.49 8.43 2.36
C CYS A 218 -13.74 7.54 2.42
N SER A 219 -14.85 8.00 1.85
CA SER A 219 -16.11 7.25 1.72
C SER A 219 -16.14 6.48 0.42
#